data_465b584a5b9bb65989b270abb42fe65d
#
_entry.id   465b584a5b9bb65989b270abb42fe65d
#
_cell.length_a   1.000
_cell.length_b   1.000
_cell.length_c   1.000
_cell.angle_alpha   90.00
_cell.angle_beta   90.00
_cell.angle_gamma   90.00
#
_symmetry.space_group_name_H-M   'P 1'
#
loop_
_entity.id
_entity.type
_entity.pdbx_description
1 polymer ?
#
loop_
_entity_poly.entity_id
_entity_poly.type
_entity_poly.pdbx_seq_one_letter_code
_entity_poly.pdbx_strand_id
1 'polypeptide(L)'
;MDIKDIDFNKDYYGVLGVSKNASESDIKAAFRKMSLKYHPDRHTNDSDEDKKKAEDKFVEVNEAYTILSDKNLRQAYDAGPQDTFASFMGGMRTPPGPQPGQGLIVRVKVTYDEICNGIKDKPVKYHRMVRCSKCHGKGGEDVQECQYCHGTGVIVETTQRLGMIMHQERTCPHCHGRGKRIMKVCDNCNGMGLVKTDETYHFTANTEHLVQNGAQLFAGYYGNESTDENGINGELVFEVIHDLPAGKQIVLTTSGWTVVETREIPYYDMLLGTKENIMTPSGKKIAVTVPECCIEGKQLRARGQGFNVDGYGKGDYILIVNTKPQSKLSKEEKNLLEKIKDLNK
;
A
#
# COMPACT_ATOMS: atom_id res chain seq x y z
N MET A 1 -19.12 -10.29 -2.76
CA MET A 1 -19.74 -11.51 -3.29
C MET A 1 -18.68 -12.20 -4.13
N ASP A 2 -18.38 -13.45 -3.85
CA ASP A 2 -17.35 -14.22 -4.57
C ASP A 2 -17.99 -15.05 -5.69
N ILE A 3 -17.16 -15.50 -6.66
CA ILE A 3 -17.63 -16.39 -7.74
C ILE A 3 -18.35 -17.64 -7.22
N LYS A 4 -18.04 -18.07 -6.00
CA LYS A 4 -18.66 -19.21 -5.31
C LYS A 4 -20.15 -18.99 -4.93
N ASP A 5 -20.56 -17.73 -4.87
CA ASP A 5 -21.89 -17.34 -4.43
C ASP A 5 -22.85 -17.16 -5.62
N ILE A 6 -22.40 -17.43 -6.87
CA ILE A 6 -23.22 -17.32 -8.07
C ILE A 6 -24.15 -18.54 -8.17
N ASP A 7 -25.46 -18.30 -8.19
CA ASP A 7 -26.45 -19.35 -8.48
C ASP A 7 -26.69 -19.45 -9.98
N PHE A 8 -26.08 -20.44 -10.62
CA PHE A 8 -26.18 -20.67 -12.06
C PHE A 8 -27.57 -21.14 -12.54
N ASN A 9 -28.49 -21.47 -11.63
CA ASN A 9 -29.87 -21.84 -11.98
C ASN A 9 -30.77 -20.60 -12.08
N LYS A 10 -30.33 -19.44 -11.60
CA LYS A 10 -31.08 -18.18 -11.70
C LYS A 10 -30.77 -17.44 -13.00
N ASP A 11 -31.81 -16.90 -13.66
CA ASP A 11 -31.63 -16.01 -14.80
C ASP A 11 -31.51 -14.54 -14.36
N TYR A 12 -30.30 -14.11 -14.05
CA TYR A 12 -30.03 -12.74 -13.60
C TYR A 12 -30.34 -11.68 -14.67
N TYR A 13 -30.21 -12.01 -15.97
CA TYR A 13 -30.62 -11.11 -17.04
C TYR A 13 -32.13 -10.95 -17.10
N GLY A 14 -32.87 -12.05 -16.92
CA GLY A 14 -34.32 -12.06 -16.83
C GLY A 14 -34.83 -11.30 -15.60
N VAL A 15 -34.17 -11.41 -14.47
CA VAL A 15 -34.50 -10.64 -13.24
C VAL A 15 -34.43 -9.14 -13.47
N LEU A 16 -33.42 -8.64 -14.18
CA LEU A 16 -33.30 -7.22 -14.55
C LEU A 16 -34.12 -6.84 -15.79
N GLY A 17 -34.64 -7.80 -16.53
CA GLY A 17 -35.37 -7.57 -17.77
C GLY A 17 -34.54 -7.06 -18.93
N VAL A 18 -33.27 -7.49 -19.02
CA VAL A 18 -32.34 -7.10 -20.08
C VAL A 18 -31.88 -8.31 -20.89
N SER A 19 -31.37 -8.10 -22.09
CA SER A 19 -30.80 -9.18 -22.90
C SER A 19 -29.41 -9.58 -22.40
N LYS A 20 -28.97 -10.82 -22.73
CA LYS A 20 -27.60 -11.28 -22.40
C LYS A 20 -26.50 -10.41 -22.98
N ASN A 21 -26.79 -9.70 -24.09
CA ASN A 21 -25.84 -8.79 -24.75
C ASN A 21 -25.97 -7.35 -24.28
N ALA A 22 -26.72 -7.06 -23.19
CA ALA A 22 -26.91 -5.73 -22.65
C ALA A 22 -25.59 -5.08 -22.26
N SER A 23 -25.43 -3.79 -22.57
CA SER A 23 -24.29 -3.02 -22.14
C SER A 23 -24.31 -2.77 -20.64
N GLU A 24 -23.18 -2.40 -20.05
CA GLU A 24 -23.10 -2.02 -18.62
C GLU A 24 -24.03 -0.85 -18.28
N SER A 25 -24.19 0.09 -19.22
CA SER A 25 -25.15 1.19 -19.09
C SER A 25 -26.60 0.73 -19.03
N ASP A 26 -26.96 -0.29 -19.84
CA ASP A 26 -28.32 -0.83 -19.87
C ASP A 26 -28.64 -1.60 -18.59
N ILE A 27 -27.68 -2.39 -18.09
CA ILE A 27 -27.79 -3.11 -16.82
C ILE A 27 -28.01 -2.13 -15.67
N LYS A 28 -27.23 -1.02 -15.63
CA LYS A 28 -27.37 0.02 -14.62
C LYS A 28 -28.69 0.77 -14.69
N ALA A 29 -29.19 1.04 -15.90
CA ALA A 29 -30.48 1.68 -16.12
C ALA A 29 -31.64 0.76 -15.69
N ALA A 30 -31.58 -0.52 -16.04
CA ALA A 30 -32.56 -1.52 -15.65
C ALA A 30 -32.60 -1.71 -14.13
N PHE A 31 -31.43 -1.81 -13.48
CA PHE A 31 -31.33 -1.88 -12.02
C PHE A 31 -32.02 -0.69 -11.34
N ARG A 32 -31.73 0.55 -11.78
CA ARG A 32 -32.37 1.75 -11.20
C ARG A 32 -33.90 1.69 -11.32
N LYS A 33 -34.40 1.26 -12.49
CA LYS A 33 -35.85 1.14 -12.74
C LYS A 33 -36.49 0.09 -11.84
N MET A 34 -35.86 -1.09 -11.69
CA MET A 34 -36.37 -2.19 -10.87
C MET A 34 -36.25 -1.91 -9.37
N SER A 35 -35.12 -1.32 -8.92
CA SER A 35 -34.94 -0.87 -7.55
C SER A 35 -36.01 0.15 -7.13
N LEU A 36 -36.33 1.11 -7.99
CA LEU A 36 -37.38 2.07 -7.72
C LEU A 36 -38.78 1.42 -7.69
N LYS A 37 -39.00 0.39 -8.50
CA LYS A 37 -40.28 -0.32 -8.58
C LYS A 37 -40.56 -1.15 -7.33
N TYR A 38 -39.56 -1.81 -6.78
CA TYR A 38 -39.68 -2.75 -5.64
C TYR A 38 -39.10 -2.15 -4.35
N HIS A 39 -38.90 -0.83 -4.28
CA HIS A 39 -38.38 -0.18 -3.08
C HIS A 39 -39.35 -0.33 -1.91
N PRO A 40 -38.90 -0.74 -0.70
CA PRO A 40 -39.77 -0.93 0.46
C PRO A 40 -40.65 0.28 0.79
N ASP A 41 -40.13 1.51 0.65
CA ASP A 41 -40.86 2.73 0.94
C ASP A 41 -42.08 2.95 0.04
N ARG A 42 -42.13 2.33 -1.13
CA ARG A 42 -43.27 2.46 -2.06
C ARG A 42 -44.36 1.44 -1.78
N HIS A 43 -44.09 0.42 -1.00
CA HIS A 43 -45.00 -0.67 -0.65
C HIS A 43 -45.46 -0.61 0.80
N THR A 44 -45.24 0.52 1.51
CA THR A 44 -45.56 0.68 2.93
C THR A 44 -47.07 0.53 3.21
N ASN A 45 -47.94 0.80 2.25
CA ASN A 45 -49.41 0.74 2.37
C ASN A 45 -50.02 -0.54 1.77
N ASP A 46 -49.21 -1.43 1.22
CA ASP A 46 -49.63 -2.69 0.59
C ASP A 46 -49.94 -3.77 1.67
N SER A 47 -50.56 -4.86 1.25
CA SER A 47 -50.77 -6.02 2.14
C SER A 47 -49.44 -6.62 2.59
N ASP A 48 -49.43 -7.31 3.72
CA ASP A 48 -48.17 -7.94 4.25
C ASP A 48 -47.62 -8.99 3.29
N GLU A 49 -48.47 -9.66 2.51
CA GLU A 49 -48.04 -10.60 1.46
C GLU A 49 -47.38 -9.88 0.27
N ASP A 50 -47.91 -8.71 -0.12
CA ASP A 50 -47.35 -7.93 -1.24
C ASP A 50 -46.07 -7.21 -0.84
N LYS A 51 -45.97 -6.74 0.42
CA LYS A 51 -44.72 -6.24 1.00
C LYS A 51 -43.61 -7.27 0.90
N LYS A 52 -43.90 -8.48 1.38
CA LYS A 52 -42.92 -9.58 1.34
C LYS A 52 -42.51 -9.94 -0.09
N LYS A 53 -43.44 -9.98 -1.02
CA LYS A 53 -43.13 -10.22 -2.45
C LYS A 53 -42.26 -9.10 -3.05
N ALA A 54 -42.50 -7.83 -2.67
CA ALA A 54 -41.72 -6.71 -3.11
C ALA A 54 -40.29 -6.73 -2.52
N GLU A 55 -40.16 -7.12 -1.26
CA GLU A 55 -38.88 -7.30 -0.57
C GLU A 55 -38.05 -8.43 -1.17
N ASP A 56 -38.67 -9.60 -1.41
CA ASP A 56 -38.01 -10.73 -2.07
C ASP A 56 -37.52 -10.35 -3.48
N LYS A 57 -38.36 -9.60 -4.24
CA LYS A 57 -37.98 -9.10 -5.57
C LYS A 57 -36.87 -8.06 -5.51
N PHE A 58 -36.84 -7.21 -4.52
CA PHE A 58 -35.81 -6.23 -4.31
C PHE A 58 -34.46 -6.90 -4.03
N VAL A 59 -34.45 -7.96 -3.21
CA VAL A 59 -33.25 -8.77 -2.93
C VAL A 59 -32.75 -9.43 -4.23
N GLU A 60 -33.64 -10.07 -5.02
CA GLU A 60 -33.26 -10.68 -6.29
C GLU A 60 -32.66 -9.68 -7.29
N VAL A 61 -33.21 -8.46 -7.37
CA VAL A 61 -32.72 -7.38 -8.23
C VAL A 61 -31.33 -6.90 -7.81
N ASN A 62 -31.09 -6.76 -6.50
CA ASN A 62 -29.77 -6.39 -5.97
C ASN A 62 -28.72 -7.47 -6.23
N GLU A 63 -29.08 -8.75 -6.02
CA GLU A 63 -28.19 -9.89 -6.32
C GLU A 63 -27.82 -9.90 -7.81
N ALA A 64 -28.80 -9.79 -8.70
CA ALA A 64 -28.60 -9.76 -10.14
C ALA A 64 -27.67 -8.60 -10.58
N TYR A 65 -27.88 -7.41 -10.01
CA TYR A 65 -27.03 -6.27 -10.30
C TYR A 65 -25.59 -6.47 -9.82
N THR A 66 -25.40 -7.00 -8.62
CA THR A 66 -24.06 -7.28 -8.06
C THR A 66 -23.26 -8.21 -8.97
N ILE A 67 -23.91 -9.23 -9.54
CA ILE A 67 -23.24 -10.19 -10.41
C ILE A 67 -23.01 -9.61 -11.82
N LEU A 68 -24.00 -8.93 -12.40
CA LEU A 68 -23.92 -8.45 -13.78
C LEU A 68 -23.17 -7.13 -13.94
N SER A 69 -22.99 -6.34 -12.89
CA SER A 69 -22.21 -5.10 -12.91
C SER A 69 -20.72 -5.30 -12.76
N ASP A 70 -20.29 -6.40 -12.14
CA ASP A 70 -18.88 -6.77 -12.05
C ASP A 70 -18.47 -7.59 -13.27
N LYS A 71 -17.44 -7.13 -13.98
CA LYS A 71 -16.96 -7.75 -15.21
C LYS A 71 -16.53 -9.21 -15.02
N ASN A 72 -15.90 -9.51 -13.88
CA ASN A 72 -15.39 -10.86 -13.60
C ASN A 72 -16.52 -11.81 -13.20
N LEU A 73 -17.47 -11.34 -12.37
CA LEU A 73 -18.63 -12.13 -11.95
C LEU A 73 -19.58 -12.39 -13.13
N ARG A 74 -19.80 -11.37 -13.97
CA ARG A 74 -20.60 -11.52 -15.20
C ARG A 74 -19.96 -12.53 -16.16
N GLN A 75 -18.66 -12.44 -16.37
CA GLN A 75 -17.93 -13.36 -17.24
C GLN A 75 -17.97 -14.80 -16.71
N ALA A 76 -17.86 -14.97 -15.37
CA ALA A 76 -18.00 -16.27 -14.73
C ALA A 76 -19.43 -16.83 -14.87
N TYR A 77 -20.46 -16.01 -14.72
CA TYR A 77 -21.85 -16.41 -14.90
C TYR A 77 -22.16 -16.79 -16.36
N ASP A 78 -21.68 -16.00 -17.32
CA ASP A 78 -21.89 -16.25 -18.76
C ASP A 78 -21.17 -17.52 -19.23
N ALA A 79 -20.01 -17.85 -18.64
CA ALA A 79 -19.26 -19.08 -18.92
C ALA A 79 -19.98 -20.35 -18.42
N GLY A 80 -20.83 -20.23 -17.40
CA GLY A 80 -21.60 -21.35 -16.85
C GLY A 80 -20.84 -22.24 -15.85
N PRO A 81 -21.53 -23.17 -15.16
CA PRO A 81 -20.95 -23.95 -14.09
C PRO A 81 -19.86 -24.94 -14.54
N GLN A 82 -19.92 -25.42 -15.76
CA GLN A 82 -18.93 -26.37 -16.29
C GLN A 82 -17.60 -25.69 -16.64
N ASP A 83 -17.67 -24.49 -17.23
CA ASP A 83 -16.46 -23.74 -17.61
C ASP A 83 -15.83 -23.01 -16.42
N THR A 84 -16.64 -22.59 -15.46
CA THR A 84 -16.14 -22.02 -14.18
C THR A 84 -15.47 -23.10 -13.32
N PHE A 85 -16.04 -24.31 -13.28
CA PHE A 85 -15.44 -25.43 -12.56
C PHE A 85 -14.16 -25.93 -13.26
N ALA A 86 -14.13 -25.95 -14.60
CA ALA A 86 -12.94 -26.29 -15.38
C ALA A 86 -11.83 -25.22 -15.27
N SER A 87 -12.17 -23.93 -15.19
CA SER A 87 -11.22 -22.85 -14.89
C SER A 87 -10.72 -22.90 -13.47
N PHE A 88 -11.55 -23.31 -12.51
CA PHE A 88 -11.19 -23.45 -11.11
C PHE A 88 -10.41 -24.74 -10.79
N MET A 89 -10.67 -25.83 -11.54
CA MET A 89 -10.03 -27.16 -11.35
C MET A 89 -8.89 -27.45 -12.32
N GLY A 90 -8.39 -26.49 -13.08
CA GLY A 90 -7.26 -26.67 -13.99
C GLY A 90 -7.63 -26.74 -15.45
N GLY A 91 -8.62 -25.95 -15.87
CA GLY A 91 -8.90 -25.70 -17.28
C GLY A 91 -7.67 -25.21 -18.01
N MET A 92 -7.50 -25.66 -19.24
CA MET A 92 -6.43 -25.39 -20.21
C MET A 92 -5.55 -24.21 -19.82
N ARG A 93 -4.35 -24.52 -19.30
CA ARG A 93 -3.32 -23.50 -19.12
C ARG A 93 -3.04 -22.90 -20.50
N THR A 94 -3.51 -21.69 -20.72
CA THR A 94 -2.78 -20.82 -21.63
C THR A 94 -1.34 -20.83 -21.14
N PRO A 95 -0.34 -21.09 -21.99
CA PRO A 95 1.05 -20.97 -21.58
C PRO A 95 1.19 -19.68 -20.79
N PRO A 96 1.83 -19.69 -19.61
CA PRO A 96 1.96 -18.49 -18.83
C PRO A 96 2.50 -17.41 -19.74
N GLY A 97 1.76 -16.30 -19.85
CA GLY A 97 2.21 -15.15 -20.62
C GLY A 97 3.61 -14.72 -20.15
N PRO A 98 4.28 -13.82 -20.87
CA PRO A 98 5.59 -13.35 -20.50
C PRO A 98 5.60 -12.94 -19.03
N GLN A 99 6.47 -13.57 -18.22
CA GLN A 99 6.52 -13.28 -16.79
C GLN A 99 7.05 -11.87 -16.56
N PRO A 100 6.40 -11.06 -15.73
CA PRO A 100 6.92 -9.74 -15.40
C PRO A 100 8.24 -9.86 -14.62
N GLY A 101 9.07 -8.84 -14.73
CA GLY A 101 10.24 -8.68 -13.88
C GLY A 101 9.84 -8.52 -12.42
N GLN A 102 10.74 -8.85 -11.51
CA GLN A 102 10.50 -8.68 -10.08
C GLN A 102 10.47 -7.21 -9.70
N GLY A 103 9.48 -6.81 -8.90
CA GLY A 103 9.40 -5.46 -8.33
C GLY A 103 10.51 -5.18 -7.32
N LEU A 104 10.85 -3.91 -7.15
CA LEU A 104 11.86 -3.43 -6.21
C LEU A 104 11.25 -2.40 -5.27
N ILE A 105 11.60 -2.51 -4.00
CA ILE A 105 11.32 -1.49 -2.99
C ILE A 105 12.64 -0.86 -2.56
N VAL A 106 12.76 0.45 -2.77
CA VAL A 106 13.95 1.23 -2.45
C VAL A 106 13.63 2.22 -1.34
N ARG A 107 14.36 2.17 -0.24
CA ARG A 107 14.18 3.06 0.91
C ARG A 107 14.86 4.39 0.67
N VAL A 108 14.09 5.48 0.79
CA VAL A 108 14.59 6.84 0.65
C VAL A 108 14.53 7.55 1.99
N LYS A 109 15.69 7.92 2.52
CA LYS A 109 15.77 8.76 3.72
C LYS A 109 15.39 10.19 3.39
N VAL A 110 14.45 10.75 4.14
CA VAL A 110 13.90 12.08 3.92
C VAL A 110 14.06 12.89 5.20
N THR A 111 14.75 14.02 5.11
CA THR A 111 14.98 14.95 6.21
C THR A 111 13.72 15.78 6.50
N TYR A 112 13.68 16.41 7.68
CA TYR A 112 12.57 17.28 8.06
C TYR A 112 12.36 18.44 7.05
N ASP A 113 13.45 19.05 6.58
CA ASP A 113 13.38 20.15 5.60
C ASP A 113 12.84 19.68 4.23
N GLU A 114 13.20 18.47 3.81
CA GLU A 114 12.66 17.87 2.59
C GLU A 114 11.17 17.55 2.72
N ILE A 115 10.72 17.14 3.89
CA ILE A 115 9.28 16.90 4.14
C ILE A 115 8.52 18.24 4.09
N CYS A 116 9.08 19.31 4.65
CA CYS A 116 8.44 20.62 4.68
C CYS A 116 8.33 21.28 3.28
N ASN A 117 9.36 21.12 2.46
CA ASN A 117 9.48 21.84 1.18
C ASN A 117 9.17 20.96 -0.05
N GLY A 118 8.98 19.65 0.15
CA GLY A 118 8.96 18.67 -0.93
C GLY A 118 10.35 18.42 -1.52
N ILE A 119 10.44 17.39 -2.33
CA ILE A 119 11.66 16.99 -3.05
C ILE A 119 11.41 17.20 -4.55
N LYS A 120 12.24 17.97 -5.21
CA LYS A 120 12.10 18.27 -6.65
C LYS A 120 12.96 17.37 -7.52
N ASP A 121 14.15 17.01 -7.05
CA ASP A 121 15.11 16.23 -7.84
C ASP A 121 16.20 15.65 -6.92
N LYS A 122 15.89 14.54 -6.25
CA LYS A 122 16.85 13.84 -5.37
C LYS A 122 17.39 12.61 -6.08
N PRO A 123 18.70 12.54 -6.38
CA PRO A 123 19.27 11.36 -7.00
C PRO A 123 19.29 10.19 -5.99
N VAL A 124 18.57 9.13 -6.31
CA VAL A 124 18.50 7.90 -5.53
C VAL A 124 19.17 6.79 -6.32
N LYS A 125 20.29 6.29 -5.82
CA LYS A 125 21.02 5.17 -6.41
C LYS A 125 20.39 3.86 -5.96
N TYR A 126 20.15 2.96 -6.89
CA TYR A 126 19.62 1.63 -6.60
C TYR A 126 20.22 0.60 -7.58
N HIS A 127 20.04 -0.67 -7.26
CA HIS A 127 20.50 -1.76 -8.10
C HIS A 127 19.30 -2.47 -8.69
N ARG A 128 19.36 -2.78 -9.96
CA ARG A 128 18.37 -3.66 -10.59
C ARG A 128 19.03 -4.72 -11.45
N MET A 129 18.28 -5.74 -11.74
CA MET A 129 18.68 -6.79 -12.67
C MET A 129 18.20 -6.42 -14.06
N VAL A 130 19.12 -6.30 -15.01
CA VAL A 130 18.83 -6.03 -16.41
C VAL A 130 19.14 -7.23 -17.27
N ARG A 131 18.53 -7.33 -18.43
CA ARG A 131 18.69 -8.45 -19.34
C ARG A 131 20.13 -8.57 -19.79
N CYS A 132 20.69 -9.74 -19.68
CA CYS A 132 22.08 -9.99 -20.10
C CYS A 132 22.23 -9.73 -21.60
N SER A 133 23.15 -8.83 -21.95
CA SER A 133 23.42 -8.46 -23.35
C SER A 133 23.95 -9.60 -24.21
N LYS A 134 24.59 -10.63 -23.59
CA LYS A 134 25.16 -11.76 -24.32
C LYS A 134 24.12 -12.82 -24.68
N CYS A 135 23.23 -13.17 -23.76
CA CYS A 135 22.23 -14.23 -23.97
C CYS A 135 20.76 -13.72 -24.08
N HIS A 136 20.55 -12.40 -23.99
CA HIS A 136 19.24 -11.76 -24.12
C HIS A 136 18.14 -12.38 -23.25
N GLY A 137 18.46 -12.68 -21.99
CA GLY A 137 17.51 -13.26 -21.04
C GLY A 137 17.47 -14.80 -21.04
N LYS A 138 18.05 -15.47 -22.04
CA LYS A 138 17.96 -16.93 -22.19
C LYS A 138 18.77 -17.72 -21.13
N GLY A 139 19.78 -17.11 -20.52
CA GLY A 139 20.67 -17.75 -19.55
C GLY A 139 21.79 -18.59 -20.16
N GLY A 140 21.77 -18.81 -21.47
CA GLY A 140 22.80 -19.59 -22.18
C GLY A 140 22.51 -19.79 -23.65
N GLU A 141 23.32 -20.65 -24.25
CA GLU A 141 23.17 -21.13 -25.62
C GLU A 141 22.50 -22.53 -25.61
N ASP A 142 21.90 -22.94 -26.71
CA ASP A 142 21.20 -24.23 -26.87
C ASP A 142 20.15 -24.46 -25.78
N VAL A 143 19.28 -23.49 -25.62
CA VAL A 143 18.15 -23.54 -24.67
C VAL A 143 17.05 -24.38 -25.26
N GLN A 144 16.76 -25.54 -24.63
CA GLN A 144 15.70 -26.45 -25.04
C GLN A 144 14.55 -26.40 -24.04
N GLU A 145 13.34 -26.60 -24.52
CA GLU A 145 12.18 -26.79 -23.65
C GLU A 145 12.38 -28.00 -22.74
N CYS A 146 12.00 -27.89 -21.48
CA CYS A 146 12.11 -29.02 -20.56
C CYS A 146 11.06 -30.07 -20.91
N GLN A 147 11.49 -31.21 -21.45
CA GLN A 147 10.61 -32.30 -21.85
C GLN A 147 9.83 -32.92 -20.68
N TYR A 148 10.25 -32.71 -19.43
CA TYR A 148 9.60 -33.29 -18.27
C TYR A 148 8.38 -32.48 -17.80
N CYS A 149 8.40 -31.17 -17.91
CA CYS A 149 7.29 -30.28 -17.57
C CYS A 149 6.71 -29.56 -18.78
N HIS A 150 7.15 -29.88 -19.98
CA HIS A 150 6.68 -29.28 -21.23
C HIS A 150 6.62 -27.72 -21.15
N GLY A 151 7.75 -27.13 -20.72
CA GLY A 151 7.90 -25.68 -20.63
C GLY A 151 7.24 -25.00 -19.42
N THR A 152 6.37 -25.67 -18.66
CA THR A 152 5.60 -25.05 -17.57
C THR A 152 6.43 -24.72 -16.32
N GLY A 153 7.58 -25.37 -16.13
CA GLY A 153 8.39 -25.20 -14.92
C GLY A 153 7.86 -25.91 -13.68
N VAL A 154 6.62 -26.40 -13.72
CA VAL A 154 5.97 -27.11 -12.62
C VAL A 154 5.43 -28.44 -13.07
N ILE A 155 5.29 -29.37 -12.15
CA ILE A 155 4.63 -30.67 -12.35
C ILE A 155 3.46 -30.76 -11.38
N VAL A 156 2.38 -31.40 -11.83
CA VAL A 156 1.19 -31.64 -11.00
C VAL A 156 1.25 -33.08 -10.52
N GLU A 157 1.43 -33.28 -9.23
CA GLU A 157 1.27 -34.58 -8.59
C GLU A 157 -0.18 -34.75 -8.16
N THR A 158 -0.84 -35.78 -8.67
CA THR A 158 -2.20 -36.14 -8.27
C THR A 158 -2.14 -37.18 -7.18
N THR A 159 -2.55 -36.82 -5.97
CA THR A 159 -2.66 -37.75 -4.85
C THR A 159 -4.12 -38.04 -4.53
N GLN A 160 -4.47 -39.32 -4.41
CA GLN A 160 -5.80 -39.75 -4.01
C GLN A 160 -5.76 -40.10 -2.52
N ARG A 161 -6.45 -39.32 -1.69
CA ARG A 161 -6.57 -39.58 -0.25
C ARG A 161 -8.05 -39.55 0.14
N LEU A 162 -8.54 -40.60 0.79
CA LEU A 162 -9.91 -40.70 1.29
C LEU A 162 -11.01 -40.40 0.25
N GLY A 163 -10.81 -40.83 -1.02
CA GLY A 163 -11.79 -40.61 -2.10
C GLY A 163 -11.74 -39.20 -2.71
N MET A 164 -10.93 -38.29 -2.21
CA MET A 164 -10.69 -36.97 -2.81
C MET A 164 -9.40 -36.96 -3.62
N ILE A 165 -9.48 -36.44 -4.83
CA ILE A 165 -8.32 -36.22 -5.71
C ILE A 165 -7.75 -34.85 -5.36
N MET A 166 -6.53 -34.82 -4.86
CA MET A 166 -5.77 -33.58 -4.59
C MET A 166 -4.71 -33.39 -5.67
N HIS A 167 -4.71 -32.26 -6.34
CA HIS A 167 -3.65 -31.84 -7.25
C HIS A 167 -2.68 -30.93 -6.50
N GLN A 168 -1.44 -31.37 -6.37
CA GLN A 168 -0.38 -30.57 -5.75
C GLN A 168 0.63 -30.16 -6.83
N GLU A 169 0.82 -28.86 -6.98
CA GLU A 169 1.87 -28.34 -7.86
C GLU A 169 3.22 -28.36 -7.18
N ARG A 170 4.21 -28.88 -7.86
CA ARG A 170 5.59 -28.90 -7.39
C ARG A 170 6.52 -28.34 -8.47
N THR A 171 7.57 -27.67 -8.04
CA THR A 171 8.62 -27.20 -8.94
C THR A 171 9.22 -28.38 -9.68
N CYS A 172 9.33 -28.29 -11.00
CA CYS A 172 9.93 -29.34 -11.82
C CYS A 172 11.39 -29.58 -11.40
N PRO A 173 11.77 -30.79 -10.97
CA PRO A 173 13.11 -31.09 -10.49
C PRO A 173 14.16 -31.07 -11.62
N HIS A 174 13.76 -31.22 -12.88
CA HIS A 174 14.68 -31.26 -14.02
C HIS A 174 15.10 -29.88 -14.52
N CYS A 175 14.23 -28.86 -14.43
CA CYS A 175 14.54 -27.50 -14.84
C CYS A 175 14.53 -26.50 -13.68
N HIS A 176 14.25 -26.95 -12.45
CA HIS A 176 14.19 -26.13 -11.25
C HIS A 176 13.28 -24.90 -11.41
N GLY A 177 12.09 -25.11 -12.01
CA GLY A 177 11.12 -24.05 -12.23
C GLY A 177 11.29 -23.22 -13.51
N ARG A 178 12.39 -23.38 -14.22
CA ARG A 178 12.71 -22.55 -15.40
C ARG A 178 11.90 -22.89 -16.66
N GLY A 179 11.29 -24.05 -16.71
CA GLY A 179 10.61 -24.55 -17.93
C GLY A 179 11.56 -24.94 -19.06
N LYS A 180 12.82 -24.54 -18.99
CA LYS A 180 13.84 -24.71 -20.04
C LYS A 180 15.11 -25.35 -19.48
N ARG A 181 15.81 -26.13 -20.30
CA ARG A 181 17.16 -26.68 -20.00
C ARG A 181 18.17 -25.92 -20.82
N ILE A 182 19.25 -25.47 -20.14
CA ILE A 182 20.36 -24.75 -20.75
C ILE A 182 21.52 -25.74 -20.90
N MET A 183 21.90 -26.03 -22.13
CA MET A 183 23.00 -26.96 -22.39
C MET A 183 24.36 -26.30 -22.19
N LYS A 184 24.52 -25.05 -22.57
CA LYS A 184 25.74 -24.27 -22.36
C LYS A 184 25.42 -22.98 -21.62
N VAL A 185 25.84 -22.89 -20.38
CA VAL A 185 25.55 -21.75 -19.50
C VAL A 185 26.25 -20.49 -19.99
N CYS A 186 25.56 -19.36 -19.98
CA CYS A 186 26.13 -18.07 -20.30
C CYS A 186 27.11 -17.62 -19.20
N ASP A 187 28.36 -17.40 -19.55
CA ASP A 187 29.44 -16.97 -18.65
C ASP A 187 29.23 -15.55 -18.09
N ASN A 188 28.55 -14.67 -18.82
CA ASN A 188 28.30 -13.31 -18.39
C ASN A 188 27.24 -13.18 -17.28
N CYS A 189 26.23 -14.03 -17.28
CA CYS A 189 25.15 -14.01 -16.27
C CYS A 189 25.08 -15.30 -15.43
N ASN A 190 26.00 -16.24 -15.62
CA ASN A 190 26.03 -17.53 -14.92
C ASN A 190 24.68 -18.27 -14.96
N GLY A 191 24.01 -18.24 -16.10
CA GLY A 191 22.75 -18.93 -16.31
C GLY A 191 21.51 -18.21 -15.86
N MET A 192 21.63 -17.05 -15.20
CA MET A 192 20.48 -16.29 -14.69
C MET A 192 19.67 -15.56 -15.77
N GLY A 193 20.28 -15.26 -16.91
CA GLY A 193 19.66 -14.43 -17.95
C GLY A 193 19.68 -12.92 -17.65
N LEU A 194 19.98 -12.55 -16.42
CA LEU A 194 20.00 -11.17 -15.92
C LEU A 194 21.37 -10.86 -15.31
N VAL A 195 21.76 -9.59 -15.37
CA VAL A 195 22.97 -9.06 -14.74
C VAL A 195 22.62 -7.85 -13.87
N LYS A 196 23.35 -7.69 -12.77
CA LYS A 196 23.14 -6.58 -11.84
C LYS A 196 23.72 -5.29 -12.45
N THR A 197 22.95 -4.21 -12.42
CA THR A 197 23.35 -2.88 -12.88
C THR A 197 22.97 -1.83 -11.86
N ASP A 198 23.81 -0.81 -11.73
CA ASP A 198 23.56 0.34 -10.87
C ASP A 198 22.86 1.43 -11.70
N GLU A 199 21.77 1.95 -11.16
CA GLU A 199 21.03 3.03 -11.78
C GLU A 199 20.75 4.15 -10.78
N THR A 200 20.45 5.31 -11.30
CA THR A 200 20.08 6.49 -10.52
C THR A 200 18.70 6.95 -10.97
N TYR A 201 17.79 7.05 -10.01
CA TYR A 201 16.45 7.60 -10.23
C TYR A 201 16.37 9.00 -9.61
N HIS A 202 15.79 9.94 -10.33
CA HIS A 202 15.58 11.32 -9.90
C HIS A 202 14.24 11.41 -9.18
N PHE A 203 14.27 11.26 -7.85
CA PHE A 203 13.09 11.16 -7.01
C PHE A 203 12.48 12.55 -6.75
N THR A 204 11.20 12.68 -7.05
CA THR A 204 10.40 13.89 -6.82
C THR A 204 9.15 13.52 -6.04
N ALA A 205 8.85 14.28 -4.97
CA ALA A 205 7.65 14.06 -4.15
C ALA A 205 7.24 15.34 -3.43
N ASN A 206 5.94 15.57 -3.31
CA ASN A 206 5.38 16.67 -2.54
C ASN A 206 5.29 16.31 -1.05
N THR A 207 5.16 17.34 -0.20
CA THR A 207 4.98 17.22 1.26
C THR A 207 3.93 16.18 1.64
N GLU A 208 2.79 16.14 0.95
CA GLU A 208 1.68 15.21 1.22
C GLU A 208 2.09 13.74 1.15
N HIS A 209 2.97 13.41 0.21
CA HIS A 209 3.50 12.07 0.05
C HIS A 209 4.62 11.73 1.03
N LEU A 210 5.28 12.76 1.60
CA LEU A 210 6.45 12.60 2.46
C LEU A 210 6.11 12.66 3.95
N VAL A 211 4.96 13.20 4.32
CA VAL A 211 4.56 13.43 5.71
C VAL A 211 4.32 12.12 6.49
N GLN A 212 3.97 11.05 5.81
CA GLN A 212 3.80 9.73 6.39
C GLN A 212 5.08 8.91 6.30
N ASN A 213 5.64 8.52 7.45
CA ASN A 213 6.74 7.56 7.50
C ASN A 213 6.29 6.18 7.01
N GLY A 214 7.07 5.56 6.15
CA GLY A 214 6.71 4.28 5.53
C GLY A 214 5.77 4.41 4.32
N ALA A 215 5.46 5.62 3.86
CA ALA A 215 4.67 5.81 2.63
C ALA A 215 5.37 5.17 1.44
N GLN A 216 4.60 4.47 0.61
CA GLN A 216 5.08 3.80 -0.60
C GLN A 216 4.65 4.59 -1.82
N LEU A 217 5.62 5.02 -2.62
CA LEU A 217 5.42 5.83 -3.81
C LEU A 217 5.81 5.03 -5.05
N PHE A 218 4.85 4.80 -5.93
CA PHE A 218 5.07 4.11 -7.19
C PHE A 218 5.81 5.02 -8.17
N ALA A 219 6.97 4.56 -8.66
CA ALA A 219 7.82 5.30 -9.59
C ALA A 219 7.71 4.83 -11.04
N GLY A 220 7.01 3.74 -11.30
CA GLY A 220 6.87 3.14 -12.63
C GLY A 220 7.51 1.76 -12.73
N TYR A 221 7.68 1.28 -13.94
CA TYR A 221 8.23 -0.05 -14.23
C TYR A 221 9.75 -0.01 -14.43
N TYR A 222 10.47 0.54 -13.43
CA TYR A 222 11.93 0.65 -13.40
C TYR A 222 12.57 -0.38 -12.46
N GLY A 223 11.83 -1.42 -12.06
CA GLY A 223 12.35 -2.55 -11.29
C GLY A 223 13.19 -3.49 -12.16
N ASN A 224 13.33 -4.74 -11.75
CA ASN A 224 14.08 -5.73 -12.50
C ASN A 224 13.44 -5.98 -13.87
N GLU A 225 14.27 -6.19 -14.88
CA GLU A 225 13.77 -6.58 -16.20
C GLU A 225 13.26 -8.02 -16.18
N SER A 226 12.30 -8.30 -17.05
CA SER A 226 11.87 -9.66 -17.31
C SER A 226 12.96 -10.43 -18.08
N THR A 227 13.09 -11.72 -17.81
CA THR A 227 13.90 -12.62 -18.66
C THR A 227 13.23 -12.90 -20.02
N ASP A 228 11.91 -12.70 -20.11
CA ASP A 228 11.14 -12.89 -21.32
C ASP A 228 11.20 -11.66 -22.21
N GLU A 229 11.34 -11.86 -23.51
CA GLU A 229 11.55 -10.79 -24.50
C GLU A 229 10.39 -9.77 -24.52
N ASN A 230 9.18 -10.25 -24.32
CA ASN A 230 7.96 -9.44 -24.27
C ASN A 230 7.43 -9.21 -22.85
N GLY A 231 8.23 -9.51 -21.82
CA GLY A 231 7.85 -9.33 -20.43
C GLY A 231 7.98 -7.87 -19.99
N ILE A 232 7.04 -7.44 -19.17
CA ILE A 232 7.04 -6.10 -18.56
C ILE A 232 8.09 -6.08 -17.44
N ASN A 233 8.81 -4.97 -17.29
CA ASN A 233 9.71 -4.79 -16.15
C ASN A 233 8.93 -4.77 -14.82
N GLY A 234 9.60 -5.14 -13.74
CA GLY A 234 9.03 -5.04 -12.41
C GLY A 234 8.78 -3.58 -11.99
N GLU A 235 7.93 -3.41 -11.02
CA GLU A 235 7.62 -2.11 -10.44
C GLU A 235 8.79 -1.59 -9.60
N LEU A 236 9.01 -0.29 -9.61
CA LEU A 236 9.88 0.40 -8.66
C LEU A 236 9.01 1.20 -7.70
N VAL A 237 9.16 0.90 -6.42
CA VAL A 237 8.45 1.58 -5.35
C VAL A 237 9.46 2.20 -4.40
N PHE A 238 9.28 3.47 -4.05
CA PHE A 238 10.06 4.13 -3.02
C PHE A 238 9.33 4.10 -1.69
N GLU A 239 9.98 3.57 -0.66
CA GLU A 239 9.51 3.62 0.73
C GLU A 239 10.17 4.80 1.43
N VAL A 240 9.35 5.75 1.88
CA VAL A 240 9.80 6.96 2.58
C VAL A 240 10.21 6.61 4.00
N ILE A 241 11.46 6.90 4.37
CA ILE A 241 11.97 6.71 5.73
C ILE A 241 12.36 8.08 6.29
N HIS A 242 11.72 8.47 7.37
CA HIS A 242 12.01 9.73 8.02
C HIS A 242 13.38 9.73 8.70
N ASP A 243 14.19 10.75 8.39
CA ASP A 243 15.46 11.05 9.06
C ASP A 243 15.30 12.41 9.75
N LEU A 244 14.62 12.37 10.90
CA LEU A 244 14.26 13.55 11.67
C LEU A 244 15.31 13.85 12.74
N PRO A 245 15.48 15.14 13.13
CA PRO A 245 16.27 15.50 14.29
C PRO A 245 15.81 14.78 15.56
N ALA A 246 16.74 14.50 16.47
CA ALA A 246 16.42 13.85 17.73
C ALA A 246 15.32 14.61 18.49
N GLY A 247 14.35 13.86 19.01
CA GLY A 247 13.20 14.41 19.73
C GLY A 247 12.08 14.94 18.85
N LYS A 248 12.22 14.93 17.51
CA LYS A 248 11.17 15.36 16.60
C LYS A 248 10.45 14.18 15.94
N GLN A 249 9.13 14.23 15.88
CA GLN A 249 8.27 13.21 15.27
C GLN A 249 7.14 13.88 14.48
N ILE A 250 6.63 13.18 13.49
CA ILE A 250 5.46 13.59 12.72
C ILE A 250 4.42 12.50 12.91
N VAL A 251 3.26 12.87 13.44
CA VAL A 251 2.18 11.92 13.77
C VAL A 251 0.83 12.41 13.26
N LEU A 252 -0.01 11.49 12.82
CA LEU A 252 -1.39 11.82 12.47
C LEU A 252 -2.23 11.87 13.73
N THR A 253 -2.91 13.01 13.95
CA THR A 253 -3.82 13.25 15.07
C THR A 253 -5.20 13.61 14.56
N THR A 254 -6.17 13.79 15.44
CA THR A 254 -7.50 14.26 15.08
C THR A 254 -7.54 15.64 14.41
N SER A 255 -6.51 16.46 14.63
CA SER A 255 -6.36 17.78 14.00
C SER A 255 -5.58 17.76 12.68
N GLY A 256 -5.06 16.59 12.27
CA GLY A 256 -4.24 16.43 11.07
C GLY A 256 -2.79 16.05 11.39
N TRP A 257 -1.89 16.17 10.41
CA TRP A 257 -0.48 15.81 10.54
C TRP A 257 0.27 16.79 11.45
N THR A 258 0.55 16.33 12.65
CA THR A 258 1.06 17.11 13.78
C THR A 258 2.55 16.87 13.97
N VAL A 259 3.30 17.94 14.18
CA VAL A 259 4.72 17.85 14.59
C VAL A 259 4.78 17.77 16.10
N VAL A 260 5.46 16.77 16.63
CA VAL A 260 5.76 16.63 18.06
C VAL A 260 7.27 16.79 18.23
N GLU A 261 7.68 17.78 18.99
CA GLU A 261 9.09 18.03 19.29
C GLU A 261 9.30 17.98 20.81
N THR A 262 10.18 17.09 21.25
CA THR A 262 10.64 17.05 22.64
C THR A 262 11.92 17.88 22.76
N ARG A 263 11.93 18.87 23.66
CA ARG A 263 13.07 19.75 23.86
C ARG A 263 13.48 19.78 25.34
N GLU A 264 14.77 19.66 25.56
CA GLU A 264 15.36 19.80 26.87
C GLU A 264 15.71 21.27 27.12
N ILE A 265 15.18 21.85 28.19
CA ILE A 265 15.49 23.23 28.64
C ILE A 265 16.08 23.21 30.03
N PRO A 266 16.89 24.21 30.38
CA PRO A 266 17.45 24.32 31.75
C PRO A 266 16.36 24.32 32.81
N TYR A 267 16.59 23.68 33.95
CA TYR A 267 15.58 23.57 34.99
C TYR A 267 15.14 24.94 35.55
N TYR A 268 16.04 25.93 35.59
CA TYR A 268 15.70 27.28 36.03
C TYR A 268 14.73 27.97 35.05
N ASP A 269 14.82 27.70 33.74
CA ASP A 269 13.88 28.21 32.77
C ASP A 269 12.51 27.52 32.88
N MET A 270 12.49 26.26 33.35
CA MET A 270 11.25 25.58 33.70
C MET A 270 10.55 26.22 34.92
N LEU A 271 11.32 26.71 35.88
CA LEU A 271 10.78 27.33 37.08
C LEU A 271 10.37 28.78 36.85
N LEU A 272 11.20 29.57 36.15
CA LEU A 272 10.99 31.00 35.92
C LEU A 272 10.07 31.30 34.74
N GLY A 273 9.81 30.27 33.89
CA GLY A 273 9.16 30.47 32.61
C GLY A 273 10.09 31.02 31.55
N THR A 274 9.86 30.66 30.32
CA THR A 274 10.69 31.14 29.20
C THR A 274 9.89 31.15 27.89
N LYS A 275 10.51 31.65 26.84
CA LYS A 275 9.94 31.61 25.46
C LYS A 275 10.82 30.80 24.57
N GLU A 276 10.30 29.69 24.07
CA GLU A 276 10.97 28.83 23.14
C GLU A 276 10.53 29.13 21.67
N ASN A 277 11.52 29.32 20.82
CA ASN A 277 11.26 29.53 19.41
C ASN A 277 11.21 28.20 18.67
N ILE A 278 10.11 27.93 17.96
CA ILE A 278 9.94 26.77 17.10
C ILE A 278 9.86 27.20 15.64
N MET A 279 10.33 26.35 14.75
CA MET A 279 10.19 26.51 13.31
C MET A 279 9.07 25.60 12.82
N THR A 280 8.01 26.18 12.29
CA THR A 280 6.86 25.42 11.76
C THR A 280 7.19 24.82 10.41
N PRO A 281 6.45 23.79 9.94
CA PRO A 281 6.61 23.24 8.58
C PRO A 281 6.45 24.29 7.48
N SER A 282 5.68 25.33 7.70
CA SER A 282 5.52 26.45 6.76
C SER A 282 6.66 27.45 6.74
N GLY A 283 7.76 27.20 7.47
CA GLY A 283 8.93 28.09 7.58
C GLY A 283 8.75 29.30 8.49
N LYS A 284 7.61 29.40 9.22
CA LYS A 284 7.38 30.47 10.18
C LYS A 284 8.05 30.17 11.50
N LYS A 285 8.76 31.18 12.05
CA LYS A 285 9.30 31.12 13.42
C LYS A 285 8.26 31.67 14.38
N ILE A 286 7.83 30.86 15.33
CA ILE A 286 6.88 31.27 16.38
C ILE A 286 7.45 31.05 17.76
N ALA A 287 7.11 31.94 18.73
CA ALA A 287 7.51 31.81 20.12
C ALA A 287 6.40 31.08 20.89
N VAL A 288 6.76 30.00 21.56
CA VAL A 288 5.88 29.23 22.46
C VAL A 288 6.28 29.62 23.90
N THR A 289 5.32 30.09 24.68
CA THR A 289 5.58 30.46 26.09
C THR A 289 5.53 29.20 26.96
N VAL A 290 6.63 28.93 27.66
CA VAL A 290 6.72 27.96 28.73
C VAL A 290 6.31 28.68 30.00
N PRO A 291 5.23 28.29 30.70
CA PRO A 291 4.77 28.97 31.91
C PRO A 291 5.75 28.74 33.06
N GLU A 292 5.66 29.60 34.07
CA GLU A 292 6.37 29.41 35.32
C GLU A 292 5.98 28.11 36.03
N CYS A 293 6.87 27.52 36.76
CA CYS A 293 6.69 26.24 37.47
C CYS A 293 6.21 25.12 36.54
N CYS A 294 6.74 25.10 35.32
CA CYS A 294 6.39 24.11 34.33
C CYS A 294 6.90 22.73 34.76
N ILE A 295 6.03 21.73 34.71
CA ILE A 295 6.39 20.33 35.02
C ILE A 295 7.01 19.63 33.83
N GLU A 296 7.88 18.66 34.09
CA GLU A 296 8.48 17.80 33.07
C GLU A 296 7.42 17.06 32.26
N GLY A 297 7.61 16.93 30.94
CA GLY A 297 6.66 16.32 30.03
C GLY A 297 5.47 17.21 29.68
N LYS A 298 5.44 18.47 30.10
CA LYS A 298 4.36 19.41 29.75
C LYS A 298 4.30 19.58 28.23
N GLN A 299 3.11 19.39 27.69
CA GLN A 299 2.81 19.60 26.28
C GLN A 299 2.28 21.02 26.04
N LEU A 300 2.96 21.77 25.21
CA LEU A 300 2.59 23.11 24.78
C LEU A 300 2.15 23.05 23.32
N ARG A 301 0.86 23.33 23.07
CA ARG A 301 0.24 23.13 21.75
C ARG A 301 0.07 24.45 21.01
N ALA A 302 0.74 24.55 19.86
CA ALA A 302 0.52 25.62 18.89
C ALA A 302 -0.47 25.12 17.82
N ARG A 303 -1.73 25.51 17.94
CA ARG A 303 -2.83 25.04 17.07
C ARG A 303 -2.63 25.48 15.64
N GLY A 304 -2.87 24.56 14.70
CA GLY A 304 -2.78 24.81 13.28
C GLY A 304 -1.38 25.23 12.80
N GLN A 305 -0.31 24.84 13.50
CA GLN A 305 1.08 25.13 13.15
C GLN A 305 1.84 23.87 12.70
N GLY A 306 1.16 22.76 12.46
CA GLY A 306 1.66 21.55 11.84
C GLY A 306 1.59 21.57 10.33
N PHE A 307 1.59 20.39 9.71
CA PHE A 307 1.45 20.25 8.27
C PHE A 307 0.00 20.51 7.82
N ASN A 308 -0.13 21.14 6.67
CA ASN A 308 -1.41 21.27 5.97
C ASN A 308 -1.42 20.26 4.83
N VAL A 309 -2.26 19.24 4.94
CA VAL A 309 -2.36 18.14 3.97
C VAL A 309 -3.82 18.00 3.55
N ASP A 310 -4.06 17.93 2.25
CA ASP A 310 -5.41 17.80 1.72
C ASP A 310 -6.10 16.54 2.26
N GLY A 311 -7.38 16.69 2.62
CA GLY A 311 -8.17 15.63 3.25
C GLY A 311 -7.95 15.40 4.74
N TYR A 312 -6.86 15.91 5.33
CA TYR A 312 -6.53 15.77 6.77
C TYR A 312 -6.63 17.09 7.54
N GLY A 313 -6.73 18.22 6.82
CA GLY A 313 -6.75 19.53 7.43
C GLY A 313 -5.37 19.99 7.91
N LYS A 314 -5.39 20.98 8.81
CA LYS A 314 -4.19 21.64 9.29
C LYS A 314 -3.82 21.11 10.69
N GLY A 315 -2.74 20.34 10.75
CA GLY A 315 -2.22 19.76 11.98
C GLY A 315 -1.69 20.81 12.97
N ASP A 316 -1.29 20.37 14.13
CA ASP A 316 -0.75 21.23 15.19
C ASP A 316 0.76 21.05 15.33
N TYR A 317 1.37 21.93 16.13
CA TYR A 317 2.72 21.73 16.62
C TYR A 317 2.68 21.57 18.14
N ILE A 318 3.22 20.46 18.64
CA ILE A 318 3.26 20.15 20.08
C ILE A 318 4.72 20.18 20.51
N LEU A 319 5.05 21.10 21.40
CA LEU A 319 6.34 21.15 22.07
C LEU A 319 6.22 20.47 23.44
N ILE A 320 6.97 19.39 23.63
CA ILE A 320 7.11 18.71 24.93
C ILE A 320 8.37 19.22 25.55
N VAL A 321 8.26 19.80 26.74
CA VAL A 321 9.42 20.36 27.48
C VAL A 321 9.85 19.40 28.55
N ASN A 322 11.14 19.06 28.54
CA ASN A 322 11.79 18.24 29.55
C ASN A 322 12.93 19.02 30.18
N THR A 323 13.29 18.64 31.39
CA THR A 323 14.42 19.26 32.11
C THR A 323 15.74 18.77 31.53
N LYS A 324 16.60 19.69 31.13
CA LYS A 324 17.96 19.36 30.71
C LYS A 324 18.76 18.89 31.95
N PRO A 325 19.30 17.65 31.91
CA PRO A 325 20.12 17.15 33.01
C PRO A 325 21.34 18.04 33.24
N GLN A 326 21.51 18.51 34.47
CA GLN A 326 22.68 19.30 34.85
C GLN A 326 23.65 18.41 35.60
N SER A 327 24.83 18.19 35.04
CA SER A 327 25.82 17.26 35.61
C SER A 327 26.64 17.88 36.79
N LYS A 328 26.77 19.21 36.83
CA LYS A 328 27.51 19.92 37.87
C LYS A 328 26.88 21.29 38.13
N LEU A 329 26.77 21.66 39.39
CA LEU A 329 26.40 23.01 39.84
C LEU A 329 27.66 23.78 40.23
N SER A 330 27.73 25.06 39.87
CA SER A 330 28.75 25.98 40.38
C SER A 330 28.57 26.23 41.89
N LYS A 331 29.57 26.76 42.56
CA LYS A 331 29.46 27.13 43.98
C LYS A 331 28.37 28.20 44.22
N GLU A 332 28.25 29.14 43.29
CA GLU A 332 27.25 30.20 43.34
C GLU A 332 25.82 29.66 43.17
N GLU A 333 25.59 28.77 42.18
CA GLU A 333 24.31 28.12 42.01
C GLU A 333 23.88 27.31 43.23
N LYS A 334 24.80 26.58 43.87
CA LYS A 334 24.52 25.85 45.12
C LYS A 334 24.07 26.79 46.23
N ASN A 335 24.82 27.88 46.44
CA ASN A 335 24.48 28.86 47.46
C ASN A 335 23.12 29.52 47.25
N LEU A 336 22.75 29.79 45.95
CA LEU A 336 21.45 30.35 45.61
C LEU A 336 20.32 29.34 45.83
N LEU A 337 20.53 28.10 45.46
CA LEU A 337 19.55 27.02 45.66
C LEU A 337 19.33 26.71 47.15
N GLU A 338 20.40 26.77 47.98
CA GLU A 338 20.29 26.64 49.44
C GLU A 338 19.47 27.79 50.05
N LYS A 339 19.68 29.02 49.62
CA LYS A 339 18.85 30.17 50.05
C LYS A 339 17.38 29.99 49.66
N ILE A 340 17.09 29.53 48.43
CA ILE A 340 15.71 29.24 47.98
C ILE A 340 15.09 28.16 48.85
N LYS A 341 15.83 27.08 49.15
CA LYS A 341 15.38 26.01 50.02
C LYS A 341 15.00 26.49 51.42
N ASP A 342 15.75 27.46 51.97
CA ASP A 342 15.49 28.03 53.31
C ASP A 342 14.29 28.98 53.31
N LEU A 343 13.97 29.63 52.18
CA LEU A 343 12.75 30.44 52.00
C LEU A 343 11.46 29.62 51.95
N ASN A 344 11.55 28.34 51.63
CA ASN A 344 10.41 27.43 51.49
C ASN A 344 10.22 26.52 52.73
N LYS A 345 10.96 26.75 53.80
CA LYS A 345 10.73 26.14 55.12
C LYS A 345 9.84 27.05 55.97
#